data_864f226df73dd374854b1603beb83d27
#
_entry.id   864f226df73dd374854b1603beb83d27
#
_cell.length_a   1.000
_cell.length_b   1.000
_cell.length_c   1.000
_cell.angle_alpha   90.00
_cell.angle_beta   90.00
_cell.angle_gamma   90.00
#
_symmetry.space_group_name_H-M   'P 1'
#
loop_
_entity.id
_entity.type
_entity.pdbx_description
1 polymer ?
#
loop_
_entity_poly.entity_id
_entity_poly.type
_entity_poly.pdbx_seq_one_letter_code
_entity_poly.pdbx_strand_id
1 'polypeptide(L)'
;MYEMESYTVAVIGAGHAGVEAALSCARMGCKTVLFTISLDQIANMPCNPSIGGTAKGHLVREIDALGGEMGKAADACFLQSRMLNRGKGPAVHSLRVQADRVRYHNYMKQVCEQTENLYIKQAEVAEILVEDGAVCGVVTTLGAKYAVKAAIVATGTYLNGRIHVGTVSYESGPDSALPSRALGKSLQALGLPLRRFKTGTPCRVHSRSIDFDRMEPQDGDAEIVPFSFATPREGLHNTVRCYITYTNAETHRIIRENLNRSPLFTGQISGIGPRYCPSIETKIVRFAEKERHQLFVEPMGMQTEEYYLQGMSSSLPEDVQLAFLRTIRGLEHVEIMRPAYAIEYDCVDPTALRPTLETKQIHGLYGAGHHCVYYSGLPSERAL
;
A
#
# COMPACT_ATOMS: atom_id res chain seq x y z
N MET A 1 3.34 -32.87 6.64
CA MET A 1 4.39 -31.86 6.86
C MET A 1 5.77 -32.48 6.66
N TYR A 2 6.72 -31.74 6.15
CA TYR A 2 8.11 -32.18 5.95
C TYR A 2 9.06 -31.05 6.33
N GLU A 3 10.16 -31.41 6.96
CA GLU A 3 11.15 -30.45 7.46
C GLU A 3 11.97 -29.85 6.31
N MET A 4 12.22 -28.57 6.43
CA MET A 4 13.05 -27.79 5.52
C MET A 4 14.24 -27.19 6.30
N GLU A 5 15.04 -26.41 5.60
CA GLU A 5 16.17 -25.67 6.16
C GLU A 5 15.71 -24.71 7.28
N SER A 6 16.56 -24.55 8.31
CA SER A 6 16.28 -23.63 9.43
C SER A 6 16.82 -22.23 9.16
N TYR A 7 16.13 -21.21 9.72
CA TYR A 7 16.51 -19.81 9.67
C TYR A 7 16.45 -19.19 11.06
N THR A 8 17.05 -18.02 11.21
CA THR A 8 16.92 -17.24 12.45
C THR A 8 15.59 -16.51 12.47
N VAL A 9 15.23 -15.87 11.35
CA VAL A 9 14.02 -15.05 11.22
C VAL A 9 13.24 -15.45 9.96
N ALA A 10 11.91 -15.58 10.10
CA ALA A 10 10.99 -15.64 8.99
C ALA A 10 10.23 -14.32 8.86
N VAL A 11 10.26 -13.71 7.69
CA VAL A 11 9.42 -12.55 7.36
C VAL A 11 8.30 -13.00 6.43
N ILE A 12 7.06 -12.77 6.82
CA ILE A 12 5.86 -13.25 6.13
C ILE A 12 5.17 -12.10 5.41
N GLY A 13 5.37 -12.03 4.10
CA GLY A 13 4.90 -10.98 3.22
C GLY A 13 6.03 -10.05 2.76
N ALA A 14 6.19 -9.94 1.44
CA ALA A 14 7.21 -9.12 0.79
C ALA A 14 6.66 -7.78 0.26
N GLY A 15 5.72 -7.17 0.99
CA GLY A 15 5.36 -5.76 0.81
C GLY A 15 6.47 -4.84 1.35
N HIS A 16 6.27 -3.52 1.29
CA HIS A 16 7.30 -2.55 1.71
C HIS A 16 7.83 -2.82 3.12
N ALA A 17 6.95 -3.04 4.10
CA ALA A 17 7.36 -3.30 5.48
C ALA A 17 8.12 -4.62 5.63
N GLY A 18 7.68 -5.67 4.93
CA GLY A 18 8.35 -6.96 4.97
C GLY A 18 9.74 -6.93 4.32
N VAL A 19 9.87 -6.23 3.19
CA VAL A 19 11.17 -6.05 2.53
C VAL A 19 12.14 -5.27 3.44
N GLU A 20 11.72 -4.15 4.03
CA GLU A 20 12.57 -3.39 4.96
C GLU A 20 12.97 -4.22 6.19
N ALA A 21 12.02 -4.97 6.76
CA ALA A 21 12.31 -5.86 7.89
C ALA A 21 13.29 -6.98 7.51
N ALA A 22 13.10 -7.60 6.36
CA ALA A 22 13.96 -8.69 5.88
C ALA A 22 15.39 -8.22 5.59
N LEU A 23 15.51 -7.07 4.90
CA LEU A 23 16.80 -6.44 4.63
C LEU A 23 17.54 -6.05 5.92
N SER A 24 16.82 -5.47 6.89
CA SER A 24 17.38 -5.10 8.18
C SER A 24 17.89 -6.32 8.94
N CYS A 25 17.10 -7.38 9.05
CA CYS A 25 17.50 -8.62 9.71
C CYS A 25 18.74 -9.25 9.04
N ALA A 26 18.73 -9.34 7.72
CA ALA A 26 19.84 -9.92 6.96
C ALA A 26 21.14 -9.10 7.10
N ARG A 27 21.06 -7.78 7.02
CA ARG A 27 22.19 -6.85 7.18
C ARG A 27 22.77 -6.86 8.59
N MET A 28 21.97 -7.22 9.59
CA MET A 28 22.43 -7.48 10.97
C MET A 28 23.04 -8.88 11.16
N GLY A 29 23.21 -9.66 10.10
CA GLY A 29 23.80 -11.00 10.14
C GLY A 29 22.84 -12.12 10.51
N CYS A 30 21.52 -11.87 10.58
CA CYS A 30 20.55 -12.93 10.82
C CYS A 30 20.29 -13.71 9.53
N LYS A 31 20.38 -15.05 9.57
CA LYS A 31 19.92 -15.90 8.48
C LYS A 31 18.38 -15.77 8.34
N THR A 32 17.94 -15.01 7.36
CA THR A 32 16.55 -14.56 7.21
C THR A 32 15.88 -15.18 5.98
N VAL A 33 14.67 -15.70 6.13
CA VAL A 33 13.82 -16.10 5.01
C VAL A 33 12.66 -15.12 4.83
N LEU A 34 12.48 -14.63 3.59
CA LEU A 34 11.36 -13.78 3.19
C LEU A 34 10.38 -14.61 2.37
N PHE A 35 9.18 -14.79 2.90
CA PHE A 35 8.09 -15.47 2.20
C PHE A 35 7.21 -14.48 1.46
N THR A 36 6.90 -14.79 0.21
CA THR A 36 5.95 -14.06 -0.62
C THR A 36 5.06 -15.03 -1.38
N ILE A 37 3.80 -14.64 -1.63
CA ILE A 37 2.89 -15.43 -2.48
C ILE A 37 3.23 -15.30 -3.98
N SER A 38 3.97 -14.25 -4.36
CA SER A 38 4.46 -14.04 -5.73
C SER A 38 5.78 -13.28 -5.71
N LEU A 39 6.79 -13.81 -6.39
CA LEU A 39 8.08 -13.12 -6.60
C LEU A 39 7.92 -11.86 -7.47
N ASP A 40 6.89 -11.81 -8.31
CA ASP A 40 6.60 -10.68 -9.19
C ASP A 40 5.77 -9.59 -8.52
N GLN A 41 5.57 -9.71 -7.20
CA GLN A 41 4.86 -8.73 -6.38
C GLN A 41 5.66 -8.23 -5.17
N ILE A 42 6.97 -8.49 -5.13
CA ILE A 42 7.86 -7.94 -4.10
C ILE A 42 7.81 -6.40 -4.18
N ALA A 43 7.57 -5.75 -3.04
CA ALA A 43 7.42 -4.30 -2.93
C ALA A 43 6.41 -3.69 -3.95
N ASN A 44 5.38 -4.45 -4.31
CA ASN A 44 4.35 -3.99 -5.24
C ASN A 44 3.63 -2.76 -4.68
N MET A 45 3.27 -1.83 -5.58
CA MET A 45 2.46 -0.65 -5.29
C MET A 45 1.06 -0.80 -5.91
N PRO A 46 0.15 -1.55 -5.29
CA PRO A 46 -1.15 -1.87 -5.89
C PRO A 46 -2.11 -0.68 -5.93
N CYS A 47 -1.81 0.36 -5.18
CA CYS A 47 -2.55 1.61 -5.14
C CYS A 47 -1.81 2.69 -5.94
N ASN A 48 -1.46 3.81 -5.33
CA ASN A 48 -0.70 4.87 -6.00
C ASN A 48 0.79 4.51 -6.06
N PRO A 49 1.44 4.55 -7.24
CA PRO A 49 2.89 4.39 -7.34
C PRO A 49 3.61 5.68 -6.91
N SER A 50 3.41 6.08 -5.68
CA SER A 50 4.06 7.26 -5.10
C SER A 50 4.62 6.97 -3.72
N ILE A 51 5.77 7.56 -3.42
CA ILE A 51 6.47 7.44 -2.15
C ILE A 51 6.45 8.80 -1.45
N GLY A 52 6.19 8.78 -0.13
CA GLY A 52 6.15 9.99 0.68
C GLY A 52 4.83 10.75 0.61
N GLY A 53 4.91 12.07 0.63
CA GLY A 53 3.76 12.96 0.80
C GLY A 53 3.57 13.38 2.26
N THR A 54 2.54 14.20 2.51
CA THR A 54 2.26 14.75 3.85
C THR A 54 2.15 13.65 4.90
N ALA A 55 2.89 13.79 6.00
CA ALA A 55 3.03 12.85 7.11
C ALA A 55 3.61 11.47 6.75
N LYS A 56 4.08 11.27 5.51
CA LYS A 56 4.70 10.01 5.06
C LYS A 56 6.17 10.20 4.66
N GLY A 57 6.50 11.32 4.01
CA GLY A 57 7.88 11.59 3.56
C GLY A 57 8.88 11.64 4.71
N HIS A 58 8.47 12.08 5.89
CA HIS A 58 9.30 12.06 7.11
C HIS A 58 9.66 10.63 7.51
N LEU A 59 8.67 9.71 7.53
CA LEU A 59 8.89 8.31 7.87
C LEU A 59 9.84 7.62 6.89
N VAL A 60 9.75 7.92 5.59
CA VAL A 60 10.70 7.38 4.60
C VAL A 60 12.12 7.83 4.91
N ARG A 61 12.31 9.10 5.29
CA ARG A 61 13.63 9.62 5.68
C ARG A 61 14.15 9.02 6.99
N GLU A 62 13.28 8.76 7.95
CA GLU A 62 13.64 8.08 9.20
C GLU A 62 14.09 6.64 8.91
N ILE A 63 13.39 5.93 8.04
CA ILE A 63 13.78 4.59 7.59
C ILE A 63 15.13 4.64 6.86
N ASP A 64 15.32 5.60 5.96
CA ASP A 64 16.57 5.79 5.22
C ASP A 64 17.76 6.08 6.17
N ALA A 65 17.56 6.94 7.17
CA ALA A 65 18.58 7.24 8.19
C ALA A 65 19.00 6.01 9.01
N LEU A 66 18.13 5.01 9.12
CA LEU A 66 18.41 3.72 9.75
C LEU A 66 19.00 2.68 8.78
N GLY A 67 19.31 3.07 7.54
CA GLY A 67 19.86 2.19 6.52
C GLY A 67 18.82 1.45 5.68
N GLY A 68 17.54 1.90 5.68
CA GLY A 68 16.48 1.35 4.85
C GLY A 68 16.70 1.55 3.35
N GLU A 69 15.88 0.91 2.55
CA GLU A 69 16.05 0.86 1.09
C GLU A 69 15.03 1.70 0.32
N MET A 70 13.86 1.98 0.90
CA MET A 70 12.76 2.67 0.24
C MET A 70 13.16 4.04 -0.32
N GLY A 71 13.97 4.82 0.39
CA GLY A 71 14.46 6.12 -0.04
C GLY A 71 15.33 6.04 -1.29
N LYS A 72 16.28 5.09 -1.30
CA LYS A 72 17.17 4.83 -2.45
C LYS A 72 16.40 4.33 -3.67
N ALA A 73 15.48 3.38 -3.45
CA ALA A 73 14.62 2.87 -4.51
C ALA A 73 13.71 3.95 -5.09
N ALA A 74 13.19 4.84 -4.25
CA ALA A 74 12.42 6.00 -4.69
C ALA A 74 13.25 6.91 -5.60
N ASP A 75 14.49 7.22 -5.22
CA ASP A 75 15.39 8.07 -6.02
C ASP A 75 15.81 7.41 -7.34
N ALA A 76 16.01 6.10 -7.34
CA ALA A 76 16.38 5.35 -8.55
C ALA A 76 15.22 5.23 -9.56
N CYS A 77 13.97 5.31 -9.10
CA CYS A 77 12.80 4.96 -9.91
C CYS A 77 11.76 6.08 -10.03
N PHE A 78 12.02 7.28 -9.51
CA PHE A 78 11.04 8.35 -9.61
C PHE A 78 10.84 8.85 -11.03
N LEU A 79 9.65 9.31 -11.29
CA LEU A 79 9.22 9.96 -12.54
C LEU A 79 9.08 11.47 -12.33
N GLN A 80 8.55 11.86 -11.16
CA GLN A 80 8.37 13.25 -10.77
C GLN A 80 8.58 13.39 -9.25
N SER A 81 9.31 14.42 -8.85
CA SER A 81 9.57 14.76 -7.44
C SER A 81 9.02 16.13 -7.09
N ARG A 82 8.40 16.24 -5.92
CA ARG A 82 7.88 17.50 -5.38
C ARG A 82 8.02 17.59 -3.87
N MET A 83 8.43 18.76 -3.37
CA MET A 83 8.34 19.11 -1.96
C MET A 83 6.97 19.73 -1.67
N LEU A 84 6.15 19.03 -0.90
CA LEU A 84 4.83 19.50 -0.48
C LEU A 84 4.93 20.44 0.72
N ASN A 85 3.89 21.27 0.92
CA ASN A 85 3.72 22.17 2.08
C ASN A 85 4.80 23.26 2.23
N ARG A 86 5.48 23.66 1.15
CA ARG A 86 6.53 24.70 1.19
C ARG A 86 6.05 26.01 1.85
N GLY A 87 4.77 26.36 1.70
CA GLY A 87 4.18 27.56 2.30
C GLY A 87 3.83 27.44 3.80
N LYS A 88 4.05 26.25 4.42
CA LYS A 88 3.63 26.00 5.82
C LYS A 88 4.79 25.88 6.80
N GLY A 89 6.01 26.17 6.36
CA GLY A 89 7.22 26.08 7.18
C GLY A 89 7.93 24.71 7.10
N PRO A 90 9.24 24.68 7.44
CA PRO A 90 10.12 23.53 7.20
C PRO A 90 9.71 22.24 7.91
N ALA A 91 9.12 22.34 9.10
CA ALA A 91 8.73 21.17 9.89
C ALA A 91 7.67 20.28 9.22
N VAL A 92 6.90 20.83 8.29
CA VAL A 92 5.87 20.09 7.55
C VAL A 92 6.18 19.95 6.06
N HIS A 93 7.38 20.38 5.62
CA HIS A 93 7.86 20.08 4.28
C HIS A 93 7.92 18.57 4.09
N SER A 94 7.28 18.07 3.07
CA SER A 94 7.15 16.64 2.87
C SER A 94 7.41 16.28 1.43
N LEU A 95 8.49 15.54 1.20
CA LEU A 95 8.86 15.07 -0.12
C LEU A 95 7.86 14.01 -0.59
N ARG A 96 7.46 14.12 -1.84
CA ARG A 96 6.63 13.13 -2.55
C ARG A 96 7.20 12.90 -3.93
N VAL A 97 7.38 11.65 -4.28
CA VAL A 97 7.76 11.25 -5.62
C VAL A 97 6.69 10.34 -6.23
N GLN A 98 6.41 10.57 -7.52
CA GLN A 98 5.71 9.62 -8.37
C GLN A 98 6.76 8.66 -8.91
N ALA A 99 6.60 7.37 -8.71
CA ALA A 99 7.57 6.35 -9.09
C ALA A 99 7.07 5.50 -10.27
N ASP A 100 8.00 5.00 -11.07
CA ASP A 100 7.71 3.91 -12.00
C ASP A 100 7.50 2.62 -11.23
N ARG A 101 6.27 2.11 -11.25
CA ARG A 101 5.86 0.94 -10.46
C ARG A 101 6.69 -0.30 -10.77
N VAL A 102 6.96 -0.56 -12.05
CA VAL A 102 7.67 -1.76 -12.49
C VAL A 102 9.16 -1.64 -12.18
N ARG A 103 9.76 -0.48 -12.44
CA ARG A 103 11.16 -0.24 -12.09
C ARG A 103 11.40 -0.33 -10.58
N TYR A 104 10.49 0.21 -9.76
CA TYR A 104 10.58 0.13 -8.31
C TYR A 104 10.51 -1.32 -7.80
N HIS A 105 9.54 -2.09 -8.30
CA HIS A 105 9.46 -3.52 -7.99
C HIS A 105 10.76 -4.26 -8.36
N ASN A 106 11.25 -4.08 -9.60
CA ASN A 106 12.47 -4.73 -10.08
C ASN A 106 13.69 -4.35 -9.24
N TYR A 107 13.82 -3.06 -8.89
CA TYR A 107 14.89 -2.57 -8.02
C TYR A 107 14.85 -3.27 -6.66
N MET A 108 13.71 -3.26 -5.99
CA MET A 108 13.56 -3.84 -4.65
C MET A 108 13.74 -5.36 -4.66
N LYS A 109 13.24 -6.05 -5.69
CA LYS A 109 13.45 -7.49 -5.89
C LYS A 109 14.93 -7.81 -6.03
N GLN A 110 15.65 -7.08 -6.88
CA GLN A 110 17.08 -7.26 -7.10
C GLN A 110 17.89 -7.04 -5.81
N VAL A 111 17.58 -6.00 -5.05
CA VAL A 111 18.23 -5.74 -3.75
C VAL A 111 18.01 -6.90 -2.79
N CYS A 112 16.78 -7.43 -2.71
CA CYS A 112 16.51 -8.59 -1.86
C CYS A 112 17.28 -9.84 -2.31
N GLU A 113 17.35 -10.10 -3.62
CA GLU A 113 18.06 -11.26 -4.18
C GLU A 113 19.59 -11.19 -3.99
N GLN A 114 20.15 -9.98 -3.96
CA GLN A 114 21.60 -9.76 -3.81
C GLN A 114 22.05 -9.56 -2.36
N THR A 115 21.14 -9.42 -1.42
CA THR A 115 21.49 -9.21 -0.01
C THR A 115 21.94 -10.52 0.63
N GLU A 116 23.16 -10.51 1.18
CA GLU A 116 23.72 -11.63 1.94
C GLU A 116 22.82 -11.98 3.15
N ASN A 117 22.74 -13.26 3.52
CA ASN A 117 21.88 -13.80 4.58
C ASN A 117 20.36 -13.65 4.33
N LEU A 118 19.90 -13.16 3.17
CA LEU A 118 18.50 -13.09 2.81
C LEU A 118 18.14 -14.18 1.79
N TYR A 119 17.16 -14.99 2.14
CA TYR A 119 16.65 -16.09 1.31
C TYR A 119 15.20 -15.83 0.97
N ILE A 120 14.85 -15.79 -0.29
CA ILE A 120 13.48 -15.52 -0.74
C ILE A 120 12.80 -16.82 -1.13
N LYS A 121 11.56 -17.01 -0.68
CA LYS A 121 10.74 -18.18 -1.02
C LYS A 121 9.35 -17.74 -1.51
N GLN A 122 8.99 -18.18 -2.70
CA GLN A 122 7.59 -18.07 -3.14
C GLN A 122 6.78 -19.18 -2.47
N ALA A 123 6.12 -18.83 -1.39
CA ALA A 123 5.23 -19.73 -0.66
C ALA A 123 4.27 -18.91 0.21
N GLU A 124 3.05 -19.39 0.34
CA GLU A 124 2.10 -18.87 1.33
C GLU A 124 2.35 -19.57 2.66
N VAL A 125 2.66 -18.78 3.71
CA VAL A 125 2.71 -19.29 5.09
C VAL A 125 1.29 -19.44 5.61
N ALA A 126 0.96 -20.66 6.02
CA ALA A 126 -0.36 -21.01 6.53
C ALA A 126 -0.44 -20.96 8.06
N GLU A 127 0.67 -21.28 8.74
CA GLU A 127 0.66 -21.46 10.19
C GLU A 127 1.97 -20.97 10.82
N ILE A 128 1.86 -20.40 12.02
CA ILE A 128 2.97 -20.08 12.90
C ILE A 128 2.96 -21.10 14.03
N LEU A 129 4.06 -21.80 14.21
CA LEU A 129 4.24 -22.80 15.27
C LEU A 129 4.78 -22.13 16.52
N VAL A 130 4.14 -22.43 17.64
CA VAL A 130 4.49 -21.90 18.96
C VAL A 130 4.64 -23.07 19.92
N GLU A 131 5.74 -23.11 20.65
CA GLU A 131 6.04 -24.08 21.70
C GLU A 131 6.50 -23.30 22.94
N ASP A 132 5.98 -23.63 24.10
CA ASP A 132 6.27 -22.97 25.38
C ASP A 132 6.12 -21.43 25.33
N GLY A 133 5.15 -20.93 24.58
CA GLY A 133 4.88 -19.50 24.44
C GLY A 133 5.82 -18.75 23.52
N ALA A 134 6.71 -19.44 22.79
CA ALA A 134 7.66 -18.85 21.85
C ALA A 134 7.50 -19.42 20.44
N VAL A 135 7.80 -18.61 19.43
CA VAL A 135 7.84 -19.05 18.03
C VAL A 135 8.94 -20.10 17.86
N CYS A 136 8.60 -21.26 17.28
CA CYS A 136 9.56 -22.32 16.95
C CYS A 136 9.60 -22.65 15.45
N GLY A 137 8.63 -22.18 14.65
CA GLY A 137 8.59 -22.45 13.21
C GLY A 137 7.44 -21.80 12.47
N VAL A 138 7.47 -21.97 11.14
CA VAL A 138 6.36 -21.64 10.24
C VAL A 138 6.09 -22.77 9.27
N VAL A 139 4.84 -22.94 8.88
CA VAL A 139 4.42 -23.99 7.92
C VAL A 139 3.77 -23.32 6.72
N THR A 140 4.13 -23.74 5.52
CA THR A 140 3.52 -23.26 4.27
C THR A 140 2.26 -24.07 3.92
N THR A 141 1.42 -23.53 3.04
CA THR A 141 0.24 -24.23 2.52
C THR A 141 0.58 -25.56 1.83
N LEU A 142 1.81 -25.72 1.35
CA LEU A 142 2.32 -26.97 0.74
C LEU A 142 2.85 -27.97 1.78
N GLY A 143 2.78 -27.64 3.08
CA GLY A 143 3.21 -28.51 4.16
C GLY A 143 4.71 -28.49 4.48
N ALA A 144 5.46 -27.56 3.90
CA ALA A 144 6.87 -27.35 4.24
C ALA A 144 6.99 -26.62 5.59
N LYS A 145 7.73 -27.21 6.54
CA LYS A 145 8.00 -26.66 7.87
C LYS A 145 9.41 -26.09 7.94
N TYR A 146 9.53 -24.87 8.35
CA TYR A 146 10.79 -24.15 8.56
C TYR A 146 10.94 -23.83 10.04
N ALA A 147 11.99 -24.34 10.67
CA ALA A 147 12.32 -23.95 12.04
C ALA A 147 12.87 -22.53 12.05
N VAL A 148 12.31 -21.67 12.92
CA VAL A 148 12.74 -20.27 13.08
C VAL A 148 12.70 -19.87 14.55
N LYS A 149 13.53 -18.88 14.94
CA LYS A 149 13.53 -18.31 16.29
C LYS A 149 12.57 -17.13 16.41
N ALA A 150 12.26 -16.47 15.30
CA ALA A 150 11.35 -15.35 15.27
C ALA A 150 10.57 -15.30 13.93
N ALA A 151 9.35 -14.78 13.98
CA ALA A 151 8.51 -14.54 12.81
C ALA A 151 8.01 -13.09 12.82
N ILE A 152 8.08 -12.44 11.67
CA ILE A 152 7.58 -11.07 11.46
C ILE A 152 6.41 -11.13 10.49
N VAL A 153 5.22 -10.77 10.94
CA VAL A 153 4.00 -10.73 10.12
C VAL A 153 3.90 -9.38 9.44
N ALA A 154 4.01 -9.38 8.10
CA ALA A 154 4.01 -8.19 7.25
C ALA A 154 3.04 -8.32 6.07
N THR A 155 1.87 -8.91 6.30
CA THR A 155 0.89 -9.30 5.27
C THR A 155 0.13 -8.14 4.64
N GLY A 156 0.27 -6.92 5.13
CA GLY A 156 -0.35 -5.72 4.55
C GLY A 156 -1.86 -5.87 4.41
N THR A 157 -2.38 -5.73 3.19
CA THR A 157 -3.80 -5.83 2.85
C THR A 157 -4.23 -7.21 2.34
N TYR A 158 -3.38 -8.24 2.48
CA TYR A 158 -3.65 -9.57 1.96
C TYR A 158 -4.31 -10.52 2.98
N LEU A 159 -4.17 -10.23 4.29
CA LEU A 159 -4.70 -11.11 5.34
C LEU A 159 -6.23 -11.11 5.31
N ASN A 160 -6.85 -12.24 4.98
CA ASN A 160 -8.29 -12.36 4.77
C ASN A 160 -8.85 -11.29 3.82
N GLY A 161 -8.08 -10.96 2.76
CA GLY A 161 -8.42 -9.92 1.81
C GLY A 161 -9.74 -10.19 1.08
N ARG A 162 -10.59 -9.16 0.94
CA ARG A 162 -11.87 -9.21 0.22
C ARG A 162 -12.10 -7.93 -0.56
N ILE A 163 -12.28 -8.06 -1.85
CA ILE A 163 -12.56 -6.93 -2.76
C ILE A 163 -14.07 -6.72 -2.87
N HIS A 164 -14.46 -5.44 -2.99
CA HIS A 164 -15.84 -5.00 -3.19
C HIS A 164 -15.92 -4.00 -4.34
N VAL A 165 -16.82 -4.27 -5.29
CA VAL A 165 -17.18 -3.38 -6.42
C VAL A 165 -18.71 -3.41 -6.56
N GLY A 166 -19.38 -2.35 -6.16
CA GLY A 166 -20.84 -2.35 -6.06
C GLY A 166 -21.34 -3.48 -5.17
N THR A 167 -22.30 -4.24 -5.63
CA THR A 167 -22.89 -5.39 -4.92
C THR A 167 -22.02 -6.65 -4.97
N VAL A 168 -20.99 -6.66 -5.84
CA VAL A 168 -20.11 -7.82 -6.01
C VAL A 168 -19.00 -7.79 -4.98
N SER A 169 -18.78 -8.91 -4.30
CA SER A 169 -17.63 -9.10 -3.42
C SER A 169 -17.01 -10.48 -3.60
N TYR A 170 -15.68 -10.54 -3.56
CA TYR A 170 -14.94 -11.79 -3.70
C TYR A 170 -13.64 -11.76 -2.91
N GLU A 171 -13.16 -12.93 -2.57
CA GLU A 171 -11.92 -13.10 -1.83
C GLU A 171 -10.73 -12.87 -2.77
N SER A 172 -9.93 -11.85 -2.46
CA SER A 172 -8.75 -11.45 -3.22
C SER A 172 -7.88 -10.52 -2.40
N GLY A 173 -6.58 -10.55 -2.63
CA GLY A 173 -5.67 -9.46 -2.33
C GLY A 173 -5.71 -8.39 -3.44
N PRO A 174 -4.90 -7.32 -3.31
CA PRO A 174 -4.74 -6.31 -4.34
C PRO A 174 -4.24 -6.93 -5.67
N ASP A 175 -4.56 -6.27 -6.79
CA ASP A 175 -4.12 -6.68 -8.14
C ASP A 175 -4.43 -8.16 -8.47
N SER A 176 -5.60 -8.65 -8.02
CA SER A 176 -6.06 -10.03 -8.23
C SER A 176 -5.14 -11.12 -7.62
N ALA A 177 -4.31 -10.76 -6.65
CA ALA A 177 -3.51 -11.73 -5.92
C ALA A 177 -4.36 -12.58 -4.97
N LEU A 178 -3.88 -13.76 -4.63
CA LEU A 178 -4.54 -14.64 -3.65
C LEU A 178 -4.49 -14.00 -2.25
N PRO A 179 -5.59 -14.04 -1.47
CA PRO A 179 -5.61 -13.59 -0.09
C PRO A 179 -4.98 -14.64 0.82
N SER A 180 -4.27 -14.23 1.87
CA SER A 180 -3.74 -15.12 2.89
C SER A 180 -4.80 -15.43 3.94
N ARG A 181 -5.43 -16.60 3.84
CA ARG A 181 -6.54 -17.01 4.73
C ARG A 181 -6.11 -17.94 5.83
N ALA A 182 -5.26 -18.91 5.51
CA ALA A 182 -4.82 -19.90 6.49
C ALA A 182 -4.03 -19.24 7.64
N LEU A 183 -3.16 -18.29 7.32
CA LEU A 183 -2.44 -17.54 8.33
C LEU A 183 -3.37 -16.71 9.23
N GLY A 184 -4.45 -16.12 8.69
CA GLY A 184 -5.43 -15.41 9.49
C GLY A 184 -6.08 -16.30 10.55
N LYS A 185 -6.43 -17.54 10.18
CA LYS A 185 -6.95 -18.54 11.13
C LYS A 185 -5.90 -18.96 12.17
N SER A 186 -4.64 -19.11 11.75
CA SER A 186 -3.54 -19.43 12.65
C SER A 186 -3.34 -18.35 13.71
N LEU A 187 -3.31 -17.06 13.29
CA LEU A 187 -3.18 -15.94 14.22
C LEU A 187 -4.32 -15.85 15.22
N GLN A 188 -5.56 -16.12 14.78
CA GLN A 188 -6.74 -16.19 15.66
C GLN A 188 -6.65 -17.37 16.64
N ALA A 189 -6.22 -18.55 16.19
CA ALA A 189 -6.04 -19.73 17.04
C ALA A 189 -4.95 -19.52 18.09
N LEU A 190 -3.95 -18.70 17.79
CA LEU A 190 -2.91 -18.24 18.75
C LEU A 190 -3.41 -17.18 19.73
N GLY A 191 -4.68 -16.79 19.68
CA GLY A 191 -5.31 -15.83 20.59
C GLY A 191 -5.00 -14.36 20.26
N LEU A 192 -4.45 -14.06 19.08
CA LEU A 192 -4.18 -12.67 18.69
C LEU A 192 -5.48 -11.98 18.26
N PRO A 193 -5.79 -10.80 18.83
CA PRO A 193 -6.96 -10.04 18.42
C PRO A 193 -6.74 -9.47 17.01
N LEU A 194 -7.66 -9.75 16.10
CA LEU A 194 -7.66 -9.18 14.75
C LEU A 194 -8.71 -8.09 14.64
N ARG A 195 -8.42 -7.05 13.86
CA ARG A 195 -9.35 -6.00 13.47
C ARG A 195 -9.54 -5.99 11.97
N ARG A 196 -10.74 -5.65 11.53
CA ARG A 196 -11.11 -5.52 10.13
C ARG A 196 -10.91 -4.08 9.67
N PHE A 197 -10.11 -3.88 8.61
CA PHE A 197 -9.86 -2.59 7.99
C PHE A 197 -10.35 -2.56 6.55
N LYS A 198 -10.58 -1.35 6.06
CA LYS A 198 -10.96 -1.07 4.68
C LYS A 198 -10.06 0.00 4.09
N THR A 199 -9.51 -0.26 2.92
CA THR A 199 -8.93 0.76 2.06
C THR A 199 -9.54 0.69 0.67
N GLY A 200 -9.08 1.52 -0.27
CA GLY A 200 -9.58 1.52 -1.62
C GLY A 200 -8.57 2.08 -2.61
N THR A 201 -8.82 1.83 -3.88
CA THR A 201 -8.02 2.35 -4.98
C THR A 201 -8.95 2.92 -6.05
N PRO A 202 -8.56 3.99 -6.78
CA PRO A 202 -9.33 4.51 -7.89
C PRO A 202 -9.14 3.69 -9.16
N CYS A 203 -9.91 4.03 -10.19
CA CYS A 203 -9.71 3.50 -11.52
C CYS A 203 -8.32 3.78 -12.05
N ARG A 204 -7.83 2.86 -12.87
CA ARG A 204 -6.73 3.13 -13.80
C ARG A 204 -7.33 3.24 -15.19
N VAL A 205 -6.86 4.22 -15.94
CA VAL A 205 -7.42 4.61 -17.23
C VAL A 205 -6.33 4.66 -18.29
N HIS A 206 -6.72 4.50 -19.56
CA HIS A 206 -5.77 4.52 -20.68
C HIS A 206 -5.45 5.96 -21.10
N SER A 207 -4.18 6.29 -21.29
CA SER A 207 -3.70 7.63 -21.68
C SER A 207 -4.37 8.21 -22.92
N ARG A 208 -4.60 7.38 -23.96
CA ARG A 208 -5.25 7.82 -25.23
C ARG A 208 -6.67 8.36 -25.04
N SER A 209 -7.31 8.04 -23.92
CA SER A 209 -8.67 8.45 -23.59
C SER A 209 -8.74 9.71 -22.71
N ILE A 210 -7.59 10.32 -22.45
CA ILE A 210 -7.43 11.52 -21.61
C ILE A 210 -7.11 12.71 -22.52
N ASP A 211 -7.88 13.79 -22.37
CA ASP A 211 -7.58 15.07 -22.99
C ASP A 211 -6.76 15.94 -22.02
N PHE A 212 -5.44 15.79 -22.10
CA PHE A 212 -4.51 16.50 -21.21
C PHE A 212 -4.50 18.02 -21.41
N ASP A 213 -4.85 18.51 -22.61
CA ASP A 213 -4.88 19.95 -22.91
C ASP A 213 -6.02 20.66 -22.15
N ARG A 214 -6.99 19.91 -21.67
CA ARG A 214 -8.09 20.42 -20.85
C ARG A 214 -7.82 20.38 -19.36
N MET A 215 -6.66 19.90 -18.92
CA MET A 215 -6.26 19.78 -17.51
C MET A 215 -5.18 20.79 -17.13
N GLU A 216 -5.04 21.04 -15.84
CA GLU A 216 -3.97 21.87 -15.31
C GLU A 216 -2.68 21.05 -15.22
N PRO A 217 -1.58 21.43 -15.93
CA PRO A 217 -0.32 20.71 -15.80
C PRO A 217 0.29 20.91 -14.41
N GLN A 218 0.84 19.84 -13.86
CA GLN A 218 1.56 19.87 -12.59
C GLN A 218 2.99 19.35 -12.81
N ASP A 219 3.92 20.29 -12.92
CA ASP A 219 5.34 19.97 -13.05
C ASP A 219 5.94 19.56 -11.70
N GLY A 220 7.00 18.77 -11.75
CA GLY A 220 7.86 18.50 -10.61
C GLY A 220 8.70 19.73 -10.22
N ASP A 221 9.39 19.65 -9.09
CA ASP A 221 10.29 20.70 -8.65
C ASP A 221 11.48 20.83 -9.60
N ALA A 222 11.92 22.06 -9.89
CA ALA A 222 13.13 22.31 -10.71
C ALA A 222 14.39 21.84 -9.99
N GLU A 223 14.48 22.10 -8.68
CA GLU A 223 15.54 21.59 -7.81
C GLU A 223 15.03 20.36 -7.07
N ILE A 224 15.57 19.20 -7.42
CA ILE A 224 15.15 17.93 -6.81
C ILE A 224 15.96 17.68 -5.55
N VAL A 225 15.23 17.41 -4.48
CA VAL A 225 15.80 16.94 -3.23
C VAL A 225 15.65 15.42 -3.22
N PRO A 226 16.74 14.63 -3.17
CA PRO A 226 16.64 13.18 -3.11
C PRO A 226 15.96 12.72 -1.83
N PHE A 227 15.32 11.56 -1.85
CA PHE A 227 14.77 10.94 -0.65
C PHE A 227 15.85 10.42 0.26
N SER A 228 16.80 9.67 -0.31
CA SER A 228 17.89 9.09 0.45
C SER A 228 18.99 10.11 0.72
N PHE A 229 19.56 10.06 1.91
CA PHE A 229 20.75 10.83 2.26
C PHE A 229 22.00 10.34 1.51
N ALA A 230 21.96 9.09 1.00
CA ALA A 230 23.05 8.49 0.22
C ALA A 230 22.99 8.84 -1.27
N THR A 231 21.87 9.36 -1.77
CA THR A 231 21.72 9.70 -3.20
C THR A 231 22.32 11.07 -3.50
N PRO A 232 23.26 11.18 -4.46
CA PRO A 232 23.75 12.48 -4.94
C PRO A 232 22.62 13.32 -5.55
N ARG A 233 22.72 14.64 -5.41
CA ARG A 233 21.72 15.57 -5.99
C ARG A 233 21.87 15.75 -7.49
N GLU A 234 23.08 15.55 -7.96
CA GLU A 234 23.46 15.77 -9.37
C GLU A 234 22.81 14.69 -10.24
N GLY A 235 22.34 15.10 -11.42
CA GLY A 235 21.76 14.18 -12.41
C GLY A 235 20.32 13.79 -12.20
N LEU A 236 19.68 14.19 -11.08
CA LEU A 236 18.27 13.94 -10.87
C LEU A 236 17.41 14.91 -11.70
N HIS A 237 16.45 14.38 -12.45
CA HIS A 237 15.52 15.18 -13.25
C HIS A 237 14.16 14.52 -13.35
N ASN A 238 13.12 15.36 -13.42
CA ASN A 238 11.76 14.89 -13.66
C ASN A 238 11.62 14.43 -15.12
N THR A 239 11.00 13.28 -15.33
CA THR A 239 10.80 12.69 -16.66
C THR A 239 9.38 12.78 -17.17
N VAL A 240 8.42 13.02 -16.28
CA VAL A 240 6.99 13.10 -16.60
C VAL A 240 6.35 14.31 -15.95
N ARG A 241 5.18 14.66 -16.50
CA ARG A 241 4.25 15.64 -15.95
C ARG A 241 3.01 14.92 -15.42
N CYS A 242 2.53 15.32 -14.24
CA CYS A 242 1.20 14.96 -13.76
C CYS A 242 0.22 16.06 -14.12
N TYR A 243 -1.09 15.79 -13.96
CA TYR A 243 -2.12 16.75 -14.27
C TYR A 243 -3.14 16.83 -13.15
N ILE A 244 -3.82 17.97 -13.08
CA ILE A 244 -4.86 18.23 -12.10
C ILE A 244 -6.16 18.50 -12.85
N THR A 245 -7.25 17.91 -12.38
CA THR A 245 -8.61 18.26 -12.75
C THR A 245 -9.52 18.16 -11.53
N TYR A 246 -10.81 18.38 -11.70
CA TYR A 246 -11.74 18.52 -10.58
C TYR A 246 -13.06 17.80 -10.87
N THR A 247 -13.68 17.27 -9.82
CA THR A 247 -15.09 16.89 -9.87
C THR A 247 -15.97 18.13 -10.04
N ASN A 248 -17.22 17.94 -10.40
CA ASN A 248 -18.22 19.01 -10.58
C ASN A 248 -19.58 18.57 -10.02
N ALA A 249 -20.57 19.44 -10.12
CA ALA A 249 -21.91 19.18 -9.61
C ALA A 249 -22.55 17.91 -10.19
N GLU A 250 -22.33 17.64 -11.49
CA GLU A 250 -22.86 16.44 -12.14
C GLU A 250 -22.17 15.16 -11.67
N THR A 251 -20.84 15.20 -11.49
CA THR A 251 -20.08 14.11 -10.83
C THR A 251 -20.69 13.79 -9.47
N HIS A 252 -20.94 14.84 -8.66
CA HIS A 252 -21.49 14.69 -7.32
C HIS A 252 -22.93 14.16 -7.34
N ARG A 253 -23.76 14.60 -8.30
CA ARG A 253 -25.13 14.13 -8.46
C ARG A 253 -25.16 12.64 -8.74
N ILE A 254 -24.41 12.17 -9.74
CA ILE A 254 -24.34 10.75 -10.10
C ILE A 254 -23.93 9.90 -8.90
N ILE A 255 -22.91 10.33 -8.16
CA ILE A 255 -22.43 9.57 -6.99
C ILE A 255 -23.50 9.53 -5.90
N ARG A 256 -24.15 10.66 -5.57
CA ARG A 256 -25.21 10.70 -4.54
C ARG A 256 -26.40 9.81 -4.88
N GLU A 257 -26.83 9.80 -6.13
CA GLU A 257 -27.96 8.99 -6.60
C GLU A 257 -27.68 7.47 -6.55
N ASN A 258 -26.39 7.07 -6.48
CA ASN A 258 -25.97 5.68 -6.47
C ASN A 258 -25.38 5.22 -5.12
N LEU A 259 -25.51 6.00 -4.03
CA LEU A 259 -25.01 5.61 -2.71
C LEU A 259 -25.62 4.29 -2.20
N ASN A 260 -26.86 4.00 -2.58
CA ASN A 260 -27.53 2.74 -2.29
C ASN A 260 -26.91 1.51 -2.99
N ARG A 261 -26.01 1.73 -3.96
CA ARG A 261 -25.22 0.69 -4.64
C ARG A 261 -23.77 0.61 -4.13
N SER A 262 -23.41 1.47 -3.17
CA SER A 262 -22.07 1.48 -2.58
C SER A 262 -22.01 0.52 -1.39
N PRO A 263 -21.13 -0.50 -1.39
CA PRO A 263 -20.98 -1.44 -0.30
C PRO A 263 -20.59 -0.76 1.03
N LEU A 264 -19.97 0.42 0.95
CA LEU A 264 -19.65 1.23 2.12
C LEU A 264 -20.89 1.84 2.78
N PHE A 265 -21.90 2.26 1.97
CA PHE A 265 -23.12 2.90 2.48
C PHE A 265 -24.26 1.93 2.73
N THR A 266 -24.22 0.72 2.14
CA THR A 266 -25.19 -0.35 2.40
C THR A 266 -24.84 -1.21 3.62
N GLY A 267 -23.67 -0.98 4.25
CA GLY A 267 -23.20 -1.77 5.39
C GLY A 267 -22.60 -3.12 5.03
N GLN A 268 -22.39 -3.41 3.75
CA GLN A 268 -21.71 -4.64 3.30
C GLN A 268 -20.21 -4.63 3.69
N ILE A 269 -19.59 -3.46 3.74
CA ILE A 269 -18.25 -3.25 4.27
C ILE A 269 -18.37 -2.93 5.77
N SER A 270 -17.75 -3.75 6.61
CA SER A 270 -17.68 -3.57 8.06
C SER A 270 -16.37 -2.96 8.54
N GLY A 271 -15.34 -3.02 7.72
CA GLY A 271 -13.99 -2.55 8.03
C GLY A 271 -13.91 -1.03 8.19
N ILE A 272 -13.09 -0.59 9.15
CA ILE A 272 -12.85 0.82 9.42
C ILE A 272 -11.85 1.36 8.37
N GLY A 273 -12.20 2.46 7.69
CA GLY A 273 -11.31 3.13 6.75
C GLY A 273 -10.24 3.95 7.47
N PRO A 274 -8.95 3.87 7.07
CA PRO A 274 -7.92 4.74 7.60
C PRO A 274 -8.20 6.21 7.22
N ARG A 275 -7.81 7.14 8.11
CA ARG A 275 -8.11 8.58 8.00
C ARG A 275 -7.74 9.21 6.66
N TYR A 276 -6.65 8.78 6.06
CA TYR A 276 -6.11 9.39 4.83
C TYR A 276 -6.48 8.67 3.53
N CYS A 277 -7.41 7.73 3.57
CA CYS A 277 -7.92 7.03 2.39
C CYS A 277 -9.45 7.07 2.30
N PRO A 278 -10.08 8.27 2.33
CA PRO A 278 -11.52 8.35 2.11
C PRO A 278 -11.85 8.06 0.65
N SER A 279 -12.93 7.31 0.41
CA SER A 279 -13.50 7.18 -0.93
C SER A 279 -14.10 8.50 -1.40
N ILE A 280 -14.31 8.64 -2.71
CA ILE A 280 -14.94 9.86 -3.25
C ILE A 280 -16.37 9.99 -2.74
N GLU A 281 -17.10 8.88 -2.56
CA GLU A 281 -18.45 8.88 -1.98
C GLU A 281 -18.43 9.49 -0.58
N THR A 282 -17.47 9.08 0.26
CA THR A 282 -17.31 9.63 1.61
C THR A 282 -16.99 11.12 1.60
N LYS A 283 -16.15 11.58 0.65
CA LYS A 283 -15.82 13.00 0.52
C LYS A 283 -17.05 13.83 0.16
N ILE A 284 -17.84 13.37 -0.82
CA ILE A 284 -19.03 14.08 -1.32
C ILE A 284 -20.12 14.14 -0.25
N VAL A 285 -20.28 13.11 0.57
CA VAL A 285 -21.26 13.12 1.68
C VAL A 285 -20.76 13.96 2.85
N ARG A 286 -19.49 13.80 3.25
CA ARG A 286 -18.94 14.46 4.43
C ARG A 286 -18.67 15.96 4.22
N PHE A 287 -18.35 16.34 3.01
CA PHE A 287 -18.03 17.72 2.61
C PHE A 287 -19.01 18.17 1.52
N ALA A 288 -20.32 18.07 1.83
CA ALA A 288 -21.39 18.34 0.88
C ALA A 288 -21.43 19.80 0.41
N GLU A 289 -20.85 20.72 1.20
CA GLU A 289 -20.71 22.14 0.89
C GLU A 289 -19.66 22.45 -0.17
N LYS A 290 -18.75 21.49 -0.46
CA LYS A 290 -17.72 21.67 -1.49
C LYS A 290 -18.29 21.45 -2.88
N GLU A 291 -18.16 22.45 -3.73
CA GLU A 291 -18.60 22.39 -5.12
C GLU A 291 -17.76 21.44 -5.99
N ARG A 292 -16.47 21.24 -5.61
CA ARG A 292 -15.53 20.39 -6.33
C ARG A 292 -14.49 19.76 -5.43
N HIS A 293 -14.00 18.60 -5.81
CA HIS A 293 -12.83 17.94 -5.23
C HIS A 293 -11.73 17.82 -6.28
N GLN A 294 -10.51 18.14 -5.88
CA GLN A 294 -9.33 17.98 -6.72
C GLN A 294 -8.98 16.51 -6.89
N LEU A 295 -8.58 16.15 -8.09
CA LEU A 295 -7.96 14.87 -8.40
C LEU A 295 -6.68 15.08 -9.21
N PHE A 296 -5.75 14.13 -9.08
CA PHE A 296 -4.52 14.11 -9.85
C PHE A 296 -4.57 12.96 -10.85
N VAL A 297 -4.08 13.21 -12.04
CA VAL A 297 -3.95 12.25 -13.13
C VAL A 297 -2.46 11.96 -13.27
N GLU A 298 -2.06 10.77 -12.86
CA GLU A 298 -0.67 10.41 -12.60
C GLU A 298 -0.26 9.17 -13.39
N PRO A 299 0.85 9.19 -14.16
CA PRO A 299 1.32 8.02 -14.90
C PRO A 299 1.80 6.93 -13.94
N MET A 300 1.57 5.66 -14.30
CA MET A 300 1.96 4.49 -13.51
C MET A 300 3.39 4.01 -13.82
N GLY A 301 4.01 4.50 -14.89
CA GLY A 301 5.35 4.14 -15.33
C GLY A 301 5.67 4.73 -16.69
N MET A 302 6.92 4.55 -17.15
CA MET A 302 7.37 5.02 -18.46
C MET A 302 7.00 4.09 -19.62
N GLN A 303 6.75 2.82 -19.33
CA GLN A 303 6.48 1.79 -20.32
C GLN A 303 5.05 1.28 -20.23
N THR A 304 4.12 2.15 -19.83
CA THR A 304 2.70 1.82 -19.76
C THR A 304 1.85 3.02 -20.12
N GLU A 305 0.69 2.75 -20.70
CA GLU A 305 -0.33 3.77 -20.97
C GLU A 305 -1.33 3.92 -19.82
N GLU A 306 -1.06 3.30 -18.68
CA GLU A 306 -1.92 3.29 -17.51
C GLU A 306 -1.73 4.54 -16.66
N TYR A 307 -2.82 5.27 -16.41
CA TYR A 307 -2.86 6.45 -15.54
C TYR A 307 -3.73 6.21 -14.32
N TYR A 308 -3.27 6.69 -13.18
CA TYR A 308 -3.92 6.60 -11.87
C TYR A 308 -4.68 7.88 -11.56
N LEU A 309 -5.94 7.76 -11.13
CA LEU A 309 -6.80 8.91 -10.81
C LEU A 309 -6.82 9.18 -9.30
N GLN A 310 -5.75 9.77 -8.77
CA GLN A 310 -5.61 10.04 -7.34
C GLN A 310 -6.75 10.94 -6.83
N GLY A 311 -7.41 10.47 -5.79
CA GLY A 311 -8.53 11.20 -5.17
C GLY A 311 -9.91 10.63 -5.51
N MET A 312 -9.99 9.70 -6.47
CA MET A 312 -11.23 9.08 -6.98
C MET A 312 -11.41 7.62 -6.53
N SER A 313 -10.80 7.22 -5.41
CA SER A 313 -11.06 5.88 -4.83
C SER A 313 -12.56 5.68 -4.63
N SER A 314 -13.09 4.57 -5.11
CA SER A 314 -14.52 4.28 -5.08
C SER A 314 -14.76 2.78 -4.88
N SER A 315 -15.92 2.44 -4.34
CA SER A 315 -16.44 1.09 -4.32
C SER A 315 -17.76 0.94 -5.09
N LEU A 316 -18.18 1.98 -5.78
CA LEU A 316 -19.37 1.95 -6.64
C LEU A 316 -19.21 0.95 -7.80
N PRO A 317 -20.30 0.46 -8.39
CA PRO A 317 -20.24 -0.42 -9.57
C PRO A 317 -19.55 0.28 -10.76
N GLU A 318 -18.95 -0.51 -11.65
CA GLU A 318 -18.14 -0.02 -12.77
C GLU A 318 -18.93 0.90 -13.73
N ASP A 319 -20.21 0.61 -13.97
CA ASP A 319 -21.10 1.47 -14.76
C ASP A 319 -21.23 2.87 -14.17
N VAL A 320 -21.34 2.96 -12.85
CA VAL A 320 -21.41 4.26 -12.14
C VAL A 320 -20.04 4.94 -12.15
N GLN A 321 -18.95 4.16 -11.99
CA GLN A 321 -17.59 4.70 -12.09
C GLN A 321 -17.35 5.36 -13.44
N LEU A 322 -17.70 4.68 -14.53
CA LEU A 322 -17.57 5.23 -15.88
C LEU A 322 -18.45 6.48 -16.06
N ALA A 323 -19.69 6.43 -15.57
CA ALA A 323 -20.62 7.54 -15.69
C ALA A 323 -20.12 8.81 -15.00
N PHE A 324 -19.66 8.74 -13.74
CA PHE A 324 -19.16 9.91 -13.04
C PHE A 324 -17.80 10.39 -13.56
N LEU A 325 -16.90 9.50 -13.99
CA LEU A 325 -15.62 9.90 -14.57
C LEU A 325 -15.80 10.71 -15.84
N ARG A 326 -16.74 10.33 -16.69
CA ARG A 326 -17.04 11.03 -17.96
C ARG A 326 -17.64 12.42 -17.78
N THR A 327 -18.04 12.80 -16.59
CA THR A 327 -18.45 14.19 -16.29
C THR A 327 -17.28 15.11 -15.99
N ILE A 328 -16.07 14.57 -15.78
CA ILE A 328 -14.89 15.31 -15.35
C ILE A 328 -14.16 15.86 -16.56
N ARG A 329 -13.78 17.14 -16.50
CA ARG A 329 -13.06 17.82 -17.58
C ARG A 329 -11.77 17.10 -17.94
N GLY A 330 -11.62 16.75 -19.22
CA GLY A 330 -10.51 16.00 -19.78
C GLY A 330 -10.64 14.47 -19.65
N LEU A 331 -11.74 13.97 -19.05
CA LEU A 331 -12.05 12.54 -18.92
C LEU A 331 -13.36 12.15 -19.65
N GLU A 332 -13.89 13.01 -20.50
CA GLU A 332 -15.20 12.80 -21.14
C GLU A 332 -15.27 11.54 -22.01
N HIS A 333 -14.11 11.08 -22.50
CA HIS A 333 -13.98 9.88 -23.34
C HIS A 333 -13.19 8.77 -22.65
N VAL A 334 -13.06 8.85 -21.31
CA VAL A 334 -12.18 7.94 -20.54
C VAL A 334 -12.51 6.47 -20.74
N GLU A 335 -11.46 5.67 -20.92
CA GLU A 335 -11.48 4.20 -20.96
C GLU A 335 -10.89 3.64 -19.66
N ILE A 336 -11.68 2.89 -18.92
CA ILE A 336 -11.22 2.23 -17.70
C ILE A 336 -10.43 0.97 -18.09
N MET A 337 -9.16 0.88 -17.67
CA MET A 337 -8.34 -0.32 -17.78
C MET A 337 -8.53 -1.23 -16.57
N ARG A 338 -8.67 -0.64 -15.38
CA ARG A 338 -8.96 -1.34 -14.11
C ARG A 338 -9.99 -0.55 -13.32
N PRO A 339 -11.11 -1.16 -12.91
CA PRO A 339 -12.09 -0.46 -12.09
C PRO A 339 -11.52 -0.12 -10.71
N ALA A 340 -12.08 0.88 -10.08
CA ALA A 340 -11.86 1.17 -8.67
C ALA A 340 -12.50 0.07 -7.82
N TYR A 341 -11.92 -0.18 -6.65
CA TYR A 341 -12.48 -1.12 -5.68
C TYR A 341 -12.18 -0.70 -4.26
N ALA A 342 -12.96 -1.19 -3.33
CA ALA A 342 -12.58 -1.24 -1.93
C ALA A 342 -12.04 -2.64 -1.58
N ILE A 343 -11.07 -2.70 -0.67
CA ILE A 343 -10.58 -3.95 -0.12
C ILE A 343 -10.70 -3.91 1.39
N GLU A 344 -11.30 -4.95 1.97
CA GLU A 344 -11.25 -5.24 3.38
C GLU A 344 -10.17 -6.28 3.67
N TYR A 345 -9.52 -6.16 4.80
CA TYR A 345 -8.47 -7.07 5.24
C TYR A 345 -8.36 -7.09 6.76
N ASP A 346 -7.76 -8.12 7.30
CA ASP A 346 -7.49 -8.21 8.73
C ASP A 346 -6.11 -7.67 9.08
N CYS A 347 -5.99 -7.20 10.31
CA CYS A 347 -4.77 -6.69 10.89
C CYS A 347 -4.73 -7.09 12.37
N VAL A 348 -3.59 -7.49 12.89
CA VAL A 348 -3.41 -7.68 14.33
C VAL A 348 -3.69 -6.36 15.03
N ASP A 349 -4.49 -6.41 16.11
CA ASP A 349 -4.73 -5.22 16.93
C ASP A 349 -3.38 -4.75 17.50
N PRO A 350 -2.95 -3.53 17.15
CA PRO A 350 -1.66 -3.05 17.62
C PRO A 350 -1.58 -2.90 19.14
N THR A 351 -2.70 -2.84 19.85
CA THR A 351 -2.69 -2.86 21.32
C THR A 351 -2.21 -4.19 21.89
N ALA A 352 -2.17 -5.24 21.07
CA ALA A 352 -1.57 -6.53 21.43
C ALA A 352 -0.05 -6.55 21.33
N LEU A 353 0.57 -5.48 20.80
CA LEU A 353 2.01 -5.38 20.63
C LEU A 353 2.66 -4.61 21.79
N ARG A 354 3.93 -4.92 22.02
CA ARG A 354 4.87 -4.17 22.87
C ARG A 354 5.45 -2.98 22.07
N PRO A 355 6.12 -2.01 22.69
CA PRO A 355 6.85 -0.97 21.97
C PRO A 355 7.93 -1.50 20.99
N THR A 356 8.42 -2.71 21.23
CA THR A 356 9.35 -3.44 20.35
C THR A 356 8.68 -4.05 19.13
N LEU A 357 7.35 -3.89 18.98
CA LEU A 357 6.49 -4.51 17.99
C LEU A 357 6.35 -6.04 18.13
N GLU A 358 6.89 -6.62 19.19
CA GLU A 358 6.65 -8.00 19.59
C GLU A 358 5.24 -8.15 20.16
N THR A 359 4.58 -9.26 19.90
CA THR A 359 3.29 -9.55 20.55
C THR A 359 3.47 -9.72 22.07
N LYS A 360 2.47 -9.31 22.85
CA LYS A 360 2.52 -9.45 24.31
C LYS A 360 2.42 -10.90 24.78
N GLN A 361 1.80 -11.76 23.95
CA GLN A 361 1.43 -13.13 24.32
C GLN A 361 2.44 -14.16 23.84
N ILE A 362 3.13 -13.91 22.71
CA ILE A 362 4.00 -14.90 22.07
C ILE A 362 5.36 -14.27 21.87
N HIS A 363 6.36 -14.88 22.47
CA HIS A 363 7.76 -14.47 22.31
C HIS A 363 8.27 -14.79 20.89
N GLY A 364 9.02 -13.86 20.31
CA GLY A 364 9.55 -14.01 18.95
C GLY A 364 8.54 -13.79 17.83
N LEU A 365 7.30 -13.39 18.13
CA LEU A 365 6.30 -13.02 17.11
C LEU A 365 6.15 -11.50 17.05
N TYR A 366 6.44 -10.94 15.88
CA TYR A 366 6.43 -9.49 15.64
C TYR A 366 5.42 -9.10 14.55
N GLY A 367 4.91 -7.88 14.64
CA GLY A 367 4.15 -7.25 13.57
C GLY A 367 4.97 -6.21 12.82
N ALA A 368 4.72 -6.04 11.52
CA ALA A 368 5.29 -4.97 10.70
C ALA A 368 4.26 -4.38 9.74
N GLY A 369 4.48 -3.13 9.32
CA GLY A 369 3.58 -2.44 8.39
C GLY A 369 2.23 -2.13 9.01
N HIS A 370 1.13 -2.52 8.38
CA HIS A 370 -0.23 -2.28 8.87
C HIS A 370 -0.48 -2.82 10.28
N HIS A 371 0.23 -3.86 10.69
CA HIS A 371 0.14 -4.39 12.04
C HIS A 371 0.74 -3.45 13.11
N CYS A 372 1.54 -2.46 12.68
CA CYS A 372 2.23 -1.52 13.58
C CYS A 372 1.88 -0.06 13.30
N VAL A 373 1.81 0.34 12.02
CA VAL A 373 1.64 1.73 11.57
C VAL A 373 0.17 2.19 11.62
N TYR A 374 -0.68 1.29 11.98
CA TYR A 374 -2.09 1.54 12.11
C TYR A 374 -2.44 2.73 13.02
N TYR A 375 -1.63 2.99 14.02
CA TYR A 375 -1.85 4.07 14.96
C TYR A 375 -1.87 5.45 14.35
N SER A 376 -1.01 5.68 13.36
CA SER A 376 -0.98 6.94 12.62
C SER A 376 -2.23 7.15 11.76
N GLY A 377 -2.97 6.09 11.49
CA GLY A 377 -4.21 6.11 10.71
C GLY A 377 -5.50 6.04 11.53
N LEU A 378 -5.41 5.84 12.84
CA LEU A 378 -6.59 5.84 13.68
C LEU A 378 -7.31 7.19 13.65
N PRO A 379 -8.65 7.16 13.70
CA PRO A 379 -9.43 8.38 13.85
C PRO A 379 -9.21 9.08 15.20
N SER A 380 -8.50 8.46 16.13
CA SER A 380 -8.14 9.12 17.37
C SER A 380 -7.05 10.16 17.08
N GLU A 381 -7.35 11.39 17.37
CA GLU A 381 -6.44 12.54 17.32
C GLU A 381 -5.18 12.37 18.18
N ARG A 382 -5.05 11.24 18.87
CA ARG A 382 -3.93 10.86 19.75
C ARG A 382 -2.86 10.02 19.07
N ALA A 383 -2.99 9.77 17.76
CA ALA A 383 -2.03 8.97 16.99
C ALA A 383 -1.15 9.83 16.08
N LEU A 384 -0.90 11.05 16.47
CA LEU A 384 0.09 11.97 15.90
C LEU A 384 1.29 12.06 16.81
#